data_45bc8c9471fc2e9cd8d8848aae3719ff
#
_entry.id   45bc8c9471fc2e9cd8d8848aae3719ff
#
_cell.length_a   1.000
_cell.length_b   1.000
_cell.length_c   1.000
_cell.angle_alpha   90.00
_cell.angle_beta   90.00
_cell.angle_gamma   90.00
#
_symmetry.space_group_name_H-M   'P 1'
#
loop_
_entity.id
_entity.type
_entity.pdbx_description
1 polymer ?
#
loop_
_entity_poly.entity_id
_entity_poly.type
_entity_poly.pdbx_seq_one_letter_code
_entity_poly.pdbx_strand_id
1 'polypeptide(L)'
;VRDAEEKYISLLHFLVLKGEGAVQLTPDVNYKIQDGLLVCLTREGSQTLPAPPQPFEPGDFYLPGGYFVKFQVVKYEDFLKNQPIFKKDLNCCADCAKIQGNAILRTRQPGDFFRPAGRHLRKTLKKYYNELGIPQAERPLLPLLADGSEVLWLWGCGFAEGCAPDEYTHEVLTVRTEK
;
A
#
# COMPACT_ATOMS: atom_id res chain seq x y z
N VAL A 1 23.77 26.63 -0.85
CA VAL A 1 22.77 25.56 -1.12
C VAL A 1 22.53 25.46 -2.63
N ARG A 2 22.25 26.57 -3.37
CA ARG A 2 21.99 26.57 -4.82
C ARG A 2 23.11 25.95 -5.66
N ASP A 3 24.37 26.28 -5.39
CA ASP A 3 25.54 25.80 -6.16
C ASP A 3 25.72 24.26 -6.08
N ALA A 4 25.33 23.66 -4.97
CA ALA A 4 25.42 22.21 -4.80
C ALA A 4 24.35 21.47 -5.63
N GLU A 5 23.15 22.04 -5.71
CA GLU A 5 22.03 21.48 -6.49
C GLU A 5 22.33 21.52 -8.00
N GLU A 6 22.86 22.64 -8.49
CA GLU A 6 23.26 22.77 -9.91
C GLU A 6 24.36 21.78 -10.30
N LYS A 7 25.33 21.58 -9.41
CA LYS A 7 26.39 20.59 -9.61
C LYS A 7 25.86 19.18 -9.74
N TYR A 8 24.91 18.78 -8.87
CA TYR A 8 24.32 17.45 -8.89
C TYR A 8 23.47 17.23 -10.15
N ILE A 9 22.70 18.23 -10.56
CA ILE A 9 21.91 18.19 -11.80
C ILE A 9 22.82 18.00 -13.01
N SER A 10 23.92 18.75 -13.08
CA SER A 10 24.89 18.63 -14.17
C SER A 10 25.55 17.27 -14.24
N LEU A 11 25.89 16.67 -13.08
CA LEU A 11 26.47 15.33 -13.02
C LEU A 11 25.49 14.24 -13.48
N LEU A 12 24.23 14.34 -13.05
CA LEU A 12 23.18 13.40 -13.49
C LEU A 12 22.88 13.55 -14.98
N HIS A 13 22.81 14.78 -15.49
CA HIS A 13 22.62 15.04 -16.91
C HIS A 13 23.75 14.46 -17.76
N PHE A 14 25.00 14.66 -17.33
CA PHE A 14 26.16 14.07 -17.98
C PHE A 14 26.10 12.53 -18.00
N LEU A 15 25.70 11.90 -16.86
CA LEU A 15 25.56 10.45 -16.76
C LEU A 15 24.51 9.92 -17.75
N VAL A 16 23.36 10.58 -17.85
CA VAL A 16 22.29 10.21 -18.77
C VAL A 16 22.73 10.35 -20.23
N LEU A 17 23.41 11.45 -20.58
CA LEU A 17 23.91 11.66 -21.95
C LEU A 17 24.97 10.63 -22.36
N LYS A 18 25.78 10.20 -21.41
CA LYS A 18 26.82 9.18 -21.67
C LYS A 18 26.21 7.79 -21.84
N GLY A 19 25.04 7.52 -21.27
CA GLY A 19 24.34 6.24 -21.38
C GLY A 19 24.97 5.09 -20.58
N GLU A 20 26.06 5.35 -19.85
CA GLU A 20 26.77 4.38 -19.02
C GLU A 20 27.50 5.04 -17.85
N GLY A 21 27.80 4.26 -16.81
CA GLY A 21 28.58 4.70 -15.67
C GLY A 21 27.76 4.91 -14.40
N ALA A 22 28.42 5.46 -13.39
CA ALA A 22 27.82 5.76 -12.09
C ALA A 22 28.36 7.08 -11.54
N VAL A 23 27.54 7.75 -10.73
CA VAL A 23 27.89 8.99 -10.05
C VAL A 23 27.44 8.91 -8.59
N GLN A 24 28.34 9.20 -7.66
CA GLN A 24 28.03 9.32 -6.25
C GLN A 24 27.72 10.79 -5.94
N LEU A 25 26.50 11.08 -5.46
CA LEU A 25 26.08 12.43 -5.10
C LEU A 25 26.33 12.74 -3.62
N THR A 26 26.09 11.75 -2.76
CA THR A 26 26.40 11.83 -1.33
C THR A 26 27.03 10.50 -0.88
N PRO A 27 27.60 10.40 0.35
CA PRO A 27 28.15 9.15 0.86
C PRO A 27 27.16 7.98 0.80
N ASP A 28 25.86 8.25 0.81
CA ASP A 28 24.81 7.26 0.92
C ASP A 28 23.97 7.11 -0.37
N VAL A 29 24.18 7.98 -1.38
CA VAL A 29 23.38 8.02 -2.60
C VAL A 29 24.25 7.95 -3.84
N ASN A 30 24.10 6.88 -4.62
CA ASN A 30 24.73 6.68 -5.91
C ASN A 30 23.68 6.57 -7.01
N TYR A 31 23.98 7.08 -8.19
CA TYR A 31 23.20 6.83 -9.40
C TYR A 31 24.04 6.08 -10.41
N LYS A 32 23.44 5.12 -11.09
CA LYS A 32 24.05 4.41 -12.21
C LYS A 32 23.09 4.24 -13.38
N ILE A 33 23.63 4.11 -14.58
CA ILE A 33 22.84 3.61 -15.71
C ILE A 33 22.91 2.09 -15.70
N GLN A 34 21.75 1.46 -15.73
CA GLN A 34 21.59 0.02 -15.85
C GLN A 34 20.43 -0.27 -16.81
N ASP A 35 20.71 -1.03 -17.87
CA ASP A 35 19.71 -1.38 -18.90
C ASP A 35 19.02 -0.16 -19.52
N GLY A 36 19.77 0.94 -19.71
CA GLY A 36 19.25 2.20 -20.24
C GLY A 36 18.44 3.04 -19.26
N LEU A 37 18.33 2.61 -17.99
CA LEU A 37 17.61 3.32 -16.93
C LEU A 37 18.57 3.96 -15.93
N LEU A 38 18.22 5.16 -15.47
CA LEU A 38 18.92 5.81 -14.35
C LEU A 38 18.42 5.23 -13.03
N VAL A 39 19.25 4.42 -12.37
CA VAL A 39 18.93 3.74 -11.12
C VAL A 39 19.59 4.46 -9.95
N CYS A 40 18.81 4.81 -8.95
CA CYS A 40 19.31 5.32 -7.67
C CYS A 40 19.67 4.15 -6.75
N LEU A 41 20.90 4.12 -6.28
CA LEU A 41 21.40 3.15 -5.30
C LEU A 41 21.72 3.90 -4.02
N THR A 42 21.05 3.57 -2.94
CA THR A 42 21.41 4.04 -1.61
C THR A 42 22.21 2.96 -0.88
N ARG A 43 23.10 3.36 0.04
CA ARG A 43 23.95 2.43 0.81
C ARG A 43 23.14 1.50 1.73
N GLU A 44 21.97 1.94 2.16
CA GLU A 44 20.93 1.11 2.74
C GLU A 44 20.09 0.60 1.56
N GLY A 45 20.26 -0.65 1.18
CA GLY A 45 19.64 -1.27 0.00
C GLY A 45 18.29 -0.66 -0.36
N SER A 46 18.12 -0.27 -1.61
CA SER A 46 16.99 0.42 -2.23
C SER A 46 15.82 0.66 -1.25
N GLN A 47 15.82 1.77 -0.53
CA GLN A 47 14.66 2.09 0.31
C GLN A 47 13.49 2.38 -0.63
N THR A 48 12.66 1.38 -0.81
CA THR A 48 11.39 1.57 -1.48
C THR A 48 10.60 2.60 -0.67
N LEU A 49 10.35 3.76 -1.28
CA LEU A 49 9.56 4.80 -0.61
C LEU A 49 8.11 4.33 -0.45
N PRO A 50 7.46 4.70 0.66
CA PRO A 50 6.04 4.45 0.83
C PRO A 50 5.22 5.04 -0.31
N ALA A 51 4.13 4.37 -0.68
CA ALA A 51 3.18 4.93 -1.64
C ALA A 51 2.62 6.26 -1.13
N PRO A 52 2.54 7.31 -1.98
CA PRO A 52 1.89 8.55 -1.60
C PRO A 52 0.40 8.30 -1.32
N PRO A 53 -0.19 9.01 -0.35
CA PRO A 53 -1.63 8.96 -0.11
C PRO A 53 -2.40 9.39 -1.36
N GLN A 54 -3.43 8.62 -1.73
CA GLN A 54 -4.30 8.93 -2.86
C GLN A 54 -5.77 8.67 -2.51
N PRO A 55 -6.71 9.52 -2.94
CA PRO A 55 -8.13 9.25 -2.79
C PRO A 55 -8.47 7.87 -3.33
N PHE A 56 -9.35 7.17 -2.63
CA PHE A 56 -9.71 5.81 -3.01
C PHE A 56 -10.86 5.81 -4.01
N GLU A 57 -10.61 5.13 -5.12
CA GLU A 57 -11.64 4.70 -6.09
C GLU A 57 -11.35 3.24 -6.43
N PRO A 58 -12.40 2.39 -6.65
CA PRO A 58 -12.17 1.02 -7.09
C PRO A 58 -11.34 0.95 -8.37
N GLY A 59 -10.39 0.03 -8.46
CA GLY A 59 -9.46 -0.07 -9.60
C GLY A 59 -8.22 -0.89 -9.29
N ASP A 60 -7.25 -0.80 -10.18
CA ASP A 60 -5.99 -1.53 -10.12
C ASP A 60 -4.87 -0.59 -9.67
N PHE A 61 -4.13 -0.97 -8.62
CA PHE A 61 -3.06 -0.17 -8.03
C PHE A 61 -1.73 -0.94 -8.04
N TYR A 62 -0.73 -0.35 -8.68
CA TYR A 62 0.66 -0.81 -8.64
C TYR A 62 1.43 0.07 -7.64
N LEU A 63 1.83 -0.51 -6.52
CA LEU A 63 2.40 0.23 -5.41
C LEU A 63 3.88 -0.12 -5.22
N PRO A 64 4.68 0.78 -4.63
CA PRO A 64 6.07 0.53 -4.33
C PRO A 64 6.29 -0.77 -3.53
N GLY A 65 7.42 -1.43 -3.74
CA GLY A 65 7.72 -2.72 -3.09
C GLY A 65 7.11 -3.93 -3.79
N GLY A 66 6.58 -3.77 -5.01
CA GLY A 66 6.00 -4.84 -5.82
C GLY A 66 4.59 -5.23 -5.39
N TYR A 67 3.90 -4.38 -4.63
CA TYR A 67 2.52 -4.64 -4.23
C TYR A 67 1.55 -4.30 -5.35
N PHE A 68 0.72 -5.27 -5.75
CA PHE A 68 -0.41 -5.07 -6.63
C PHE A 68 -1.70 -5.30 -5.86
N VAL A 69 -2.63 -4.33 -5.92
CA VAL A 69 -3.94 -4.40 -5.27
C VAL A 69 -5.01 -4.06 -6.28
N LYS A 70 -5.98 -4.94 -6.44
CA LYS A 70 -7.15 -4.74 -7.28
C LYS A 70 -8.40 -4.69 -6.42
N PHE A 71 -9.10 -3.56 -6.44
CA PHE A 71 -10.40 -3.40 -5.80
C PHE A 71 -11.50 -3.41 -6.85
N GLN A 72 -12.52 -4.24 -6.66
CA GLN A 72 -13.65 -4.35 -7.57
C GLN A 72 -14.97 -4.30 -6.82
N VAL A 73 -15.93 -3.53 -7.35
CA VAL A 73 -17.31 -3.54 -6.88
C VAL A 73 -18.08 -4.63 -7.61
N VAL A 74 -18.76 -5.48 -6.87
CA VAL A 74 -19.62 -6.54 -7.39
C VAL A 74 -20.95 -6.57 -6.64
N LYS A 75 -22.03 -7.01 -7.31
CA LYS A 75 -23.31 -7.23 -6.62
C LYS A 75 -23.16 -8.31 -5.56
N TYR A 76 -23.70 -8.07 -4.38
CA TYR A 76 -23.55 -9.00 -3.26
C TYR A 76 -24.14 -10.38 -3.55
N GLU A 77 -25.27 -10.44 -4.26
CA GLU A 77 -25.88 -11.70 -4.70
C GLU A 77 -24.95 -12.52 -5.61
N ASP A 78 -24.25 -11.86 -6.54
CA ASP A 78 -23.34 -12.54 -7.47
C ASP A 78 -22.06 -12.97 -6.76
N PHE A 79 -21.60 -12.17 -5.78
CA PHE A 79 -20.50 -12.54 -4.92
C PHE A 79 -20.82 -13.84 -4.14
N LEU A 80 -22.00 -13.93 -3.53
CA LEU A 80 -22.44 -15.12 -2.78
C LEU A 80 -22.58 -16.38 -3.66
N LYS A 81 -23.06 -16.24 -4.91
CA LYS A 81 -23.21 -17.36 -5.86
C LYS A 81 -21.86 -17.94 -6.30
N ASN A 82 -20.85 -17.11 -6.39
CA ASN A 82 -19.53 -17.47 -6.91
C ASN A 82 -18.50 -17.85 -5.82
N GLN A 83 -18.88 -17.78 -4.56
CA GLN A 83 -17.97 -18.17 -3.48
C GLN A 83 -17.95 -19.69 -3.25
N PRO A 84 -16.78 -20.33 -3.24
CA PRO A 84 -16.63 -21.63 -2.62
C PRO A 84 -16.89 -21.50 -1.10
N ILE A 85 -17.59 -22.46 -0.53
CA ILE A 85 -18.18 -22.51 0.83
C ILE A 85 -17.12 -22.41 1.98
N PHE A 86 -16.10 -21.61 1.86
CA PHE A 86 -15.09 -21.46 2.90
C PHE A 86 -15.26 -20.14 3.68
N LYS A 87 -15.71 -20.27 4.92
CA LYS A 87 -15.84 -19.16 5.92
C LYS A 87 -14.61 -18.27 6.09
N LYS A 88 -13.48 -18.57 5.46
CA LYS A 88 -12.23 -17.81 5.57
C LYS A 88 -12.21 -16.55 4.71
N ASP A 89 -13.08 -16.45 3.72
CA ASP A 89 -13.02 -15.39 2.70
C ASP A 89 -13.92 -14.18 2.98
N LEU A 90 -14.68 -14.17 4.07
CA LEU A 90 -15.53 -13.02 4.46
C LEU A 90 -14.74 -11.73 4.74
N ASN A 91 -13.44 -11.85 5.02
CA ASN A 91 -12.56 -10.68 5.19
C ASN A 91 -12.04 -10.12 3.86
N CYS A 92 -12.33 -10.77 2.73
CA CYS A 92 -11.91 -10.34 1.39
C CYS A 92 -12.92 -9.42 0.73
N CYS A 93 -14.08 -9.16 1.37
CA CYS A 93 -15.08 -8.22 0.89
C CYS A 93 -15.59 -7.30 2.01
N ALA A 94 -16.06 -6.14 1.60
CA ALA A 94 -16.68 -5.14 2.47
C ALA A 94 -17.94 -4.60 1.81
N ASP A 95 -18.91 -4.15 2.60
CA ASP A 95 -20.04 -3.38 2.13
C ASP A 95 -19.55 -2.06 1.53
N CYS A 96 -19.83 -1.80 0.26
CA CYS A 96 -19.47 -0.55 -0.40
C CYS A 96 -20.02 0.68 0.33
N ALA A 97 -21.22 0.59 0.92
CA ALA A 97 -21.82 1.69 1.65
C ALA A 97 -21.04 2.05 2.94
N LYS A 98 -20.26 1.12 3.49
CA LYS A 98 -19.42 1.32 4.67
C LYS A 98 -18.00 1.80 4.36
N ILE A 99 -17.63 1.87 3.07
CA ILE A 99 -16.33 2.37 2.57
C ILE A 99 -16.55 3.74 1.89
N GLN A 100 -17.37 4.60 2.43
CA GLN A 100 -17.74 5.85 1.75
C GLN A 100 -16.86 7.03 2.14
N GLY A 101 -16.77 8.00 1.22
CA GLY A 101 -16.41 9.40 1.42
C GLY A 101 -14.94 9.70 1.38
N ASN A 102 -14.22 9.62 2.50
CA ASN A 102 -12.84 10.09 2.61
C ASN A 102 -11.81 8.97 2.70
N ALA A 103 -12.14 7.77 2.18
CA ALA A 103 -11.21 6.65 2.18
C ALA A 103 -9.98 6.98 1.32
N ILE A 104 -8.80 6.72 1.86
CA ILE A 104 -7.51 6.99 1.24
C ILE A 104 -6.70 5.69 1.20
N LEU A 105 -6.22 5.33 0.00
CA LEU A 105 -5.22 4.29 -0.16
C LEU A 105 -3.85 4.88 0.15
N ARG A 106 -3.17 4.35 1.15
CA ARG A 106 -1.89 4.84 1.65
C ARG A 106 -1.12 3.77 2.41
N THR A 107 -0.01 4.11 2.97
CA THR A 107 0.70 3.31 3.97
C THR A 107 0.39 3.83 5.38
N ARG A 108 0.91 3.14 6.41
CA ARG A 108 0.63 3.45 7.82
C ARG A 108 1.05 4.87 8.21
N GLN A 109 0.27 5.47 9.12
CA GLN A 109 0.58 6.73 9.79
C GLN A 109 0.57 6.55 11.33
N PRO A 110 1.23 7.44 12.08
CA PRO A 110 1.11 7.47 13.53
C PRO A 110 -0.34 7.66 13.96
N GLY A 111 -0.78 6.88 14.94
CA GLY A 111 -2.16 6.95 15.44
C GLY A 111 -3.14 6.00 14.76
N ASP A 112 -2.77 5.39 13.62
CA ASP A 112 -3.62 4.42 12.95
C ASP A 112 -4.01 3.25 13.86
N PHE A 113 -5.28 2.86 13.73
CA PHE A 113 -5.82 1.71 14.42
C PHE A 113 -6.62 0.82 13.47
N PHE A 114 -6.67 -0.46 13.80
CA PHE A 114 -7.39 -1.48 13.04
C PHE A 114 -8.27 -2.30 13.97
N ARG A 115 -9.42 -2.73 13.47
CA ARG A 115 -10.34 -3.64 14.14
C ARG A 115 -10.42 -4.93 13.35
N PRO A 116 -9.56 -5.93 13.68
CA PRO A 116 -9.59 -7.21 12.96
C PRO A 116 -10.94 -7.89 13.08
N ALA A 117 -11.45 -8.43 11.99
CA ALA A 117 -12.71 -9.17 11.99
C ALA A 117 -12.68 -10.33 13.00
N GLY A 118 -13.80 -10.52 13.72
CA GLY A 118 -13.98 -11.58 14.70
C GLY A 118 -13.24 -11.41 16.03
N ARG A 119 -12.57 -10.28 16.25
CA ARG A 119 -11.87 -10.03 17.53
C ARG A 119 -12.52 -8.99 18.43
N HIS A 120 -13.47 -8.20 17.94
CA HIS A 120 -14.21 -7.15 18.65
C HIS A 120 -13.34 -6.13 19.41
N LEU A 121 -12.05 -6.06 19.12
CA LEU A 121 -11.08 -5.21 19.80
C LEU A 121 -10.37 -4.29 18.82
N ARG A 122 -10.39 -3.01 19.15
CA ARG A 122 -9.60 -1.98 18.47
C ARG A 122 -8.14 -2.06 18.91
N LYS A 123 -7.21 -2.13 17.97
CA LYS A 123 -5.77 -2.15 18.24
C LYS A 123 -5.06 -1.07 17.44
N THR A 124 -4.06 -0.43 18.05
CA THR A 124 -3.16 0.42 17.26
C THR A 124 -2.42 -0.43 16.24
N LEU A 125 -2.24 0.10 15.03
CA LEU A 125 -1.60 -0.64 13.95
C LEU A 125 -0.18 -1.09 14.31
N LYS A 126 0.55 -0.29 15.14
CA LYS A 126 1.85 -0.66 15.68
C LYS A 126 1.81 -1.96 16.50
N LYS A 127 0.81 -2.09 17.40
CA LYS A 127 0.65 -3.30 18.23
C LYS A 127 0.24 -4.49 17.35
N TYR A 128 -0.66 -4.26 16.40
CA TYR A 128 -1.14 -5.30 15.51
C TYR A 128 -0.03 -5.86 14.62
N TYR A 129 0.83 -5.01 14.05
CA TYR A 129 2.00 -5.46 13.29
C TYR A 129 2.99 -6.27 14.13
N ASN A 130 3.15 -5.93 15.42
CA ASN A 130 3.99 -6.72 16.33
C ASN A 130 3.41 -8.13 16.55
N GLU A 131 2.09 -8.23 16.73
CA GLU A 131 1.41 -9.53 16.90
C GLU A 131 1.51 -10.41 15.65
N LEU A 132 1.48 -9.80 14.46
CA LEU A 132 1.64 -10.49 13.19
C LEU A 132 3.11 -10.83 12.86
N GLY A 133 4.06 -10.38 13.67
CA GLY A 133 5.49 -10.57 13.41
C GLY A 133 6.02 -9.83 12.17
N ILE A 134 5.33 -8.77 11.71
CA ILE A 134 5.74 -8.03 10.52
C ILE A 134 7.03 -7.27 10.81
N PRO A 135 8.10 -7.49 10.02
CA PRO A 135 9.38 -6.79 10.19
C PRO A 135 9.23 -5.28 10.14
N GLN A 136 10.01 -4.57 10.96
CA GLN A 136 9.90 -3.11 11.04
C GLN A 136 10.18 -2.41 9.70
N ALA A 137 11.09 -2.96 8.90
CA ALA A 137 11.44 -2.43 7.58
C ALA A 137 10.31 -2.54 6.55
N GLU A 138 9.42 -3.53 6.66
CA GLU A 138 8.30 -3.74 5.74
C GLU A 138 7.08 -2.86 6.06
N ARG A 139 6.90 -2.52 7.34
CA ARG A 139 5.71 -1.80 7.81
C ARG A 139 5.39 -0.48 7.08
N PRO A 140 6.40 0.33 6.69
CA PRO A 140 6.15 1.56 5.95
C PRO A 140 5.64 1.33 4.52
N LEU A 141 5.82 0.12 3.97
CA LEU A 141 5.50 -0.21 2.59
C LEU A 141 4.14 -0.88 2.43
N LEU A 142 3.60 -1.46 3.53
CA LEU A 142 2.34 -2.19 3.48
C LEU A 142 1.17 -1.28 3.12
N PRO A 143 0.44 -1.57 2.03
CA PRO A 143 -0.72 -0.82 1.64
C PRO A 143 -1.88 -1.02 2.63
N LEU A 144 -2.63 0.04 2.82
CA LEU A 144 -3.88 0.01 3.58
C LEU A 144 -4.87 1.03 3.01
N LEU A 145 -6.15 0.77 3.24
CA LEU A 145 -7.23 1.73 3.01
C LEU A 145 -7.68 2.27 4.37
N ALA A 146 -7.77 3.58 4.50
CA ALA A 146 -8.18 4.20 5.76
C ALA A 146 -9.06 5.42 5.56
N ASP A 147 -9.96 5.66 6.52
CA ASP A 147 -10.67 6.91 6.72
C ASP A 147 -10.14 7.59 7.99
N GLY A 148 -9.50 8.75 7.82
CA GLY A 148 -8.73 9.36 8.90
C GLY A 148 -7.68 8.40 9.48
N SER A 149 -7.81 8.08 10.78
CA SER A 149 -6.94 7.12 11.49
C SER A 149 -7.52 5.71 11.56
N GLU A 150 -8.75 5.48 11.11
CA GLU A 150 -9.37 4.15 11.08
C GLU A 150 -8.98 3.40 9.83
N VAL A 151 -8.32 2.25 10.00
CA VAL A 151 -7.95 1.38 8.89
C VAL A 151 -9.13 0.49 8.53
N LEU A 152 -9.63 0.63 7.30
CA LEU A 152 -10.77 -0.10 6.75
C LEU A 152 -10.34 -1.42 6.09
N TRP A 153 -9.17 -1.43 5.48
CA TRP A 153 -8.55 -2.60 4.90
C TRP A 153 -7.04 -2.58 5.11
N LEU A 154 -6.45 -3.74 5.36
CA LEU A 154 -5.02 -3.90 5.58
C LEU A 154 -4.49 -5.07 4.75
N TRP A 155 -3.37 -4.85 4.05
CA TRP A 155 -2.66 -5.88 3.30
C TRP A 155 -2.41 -7.14 4.14
N GLY A 156 -2.77 -8.30 3.58
CA GLY A 156 -2.61 -9.61 4.24
C GLY A 156 -3.56 -9.89 5.40
N CYS A 157 -4.42 -8.92 5.77
CA CYS A 157 -5.36 -9.06 6.89
C CYS A 157 -6.82 -8.97 6.47
N GLY A 158 -7.10 -8.32 5.31
CA GLY A 158 -8.45 -8.09 4.82
C GLY A 158 -9.13 -6.85 5.42
N PHE A 159 -10.46 -6.80 5.30
CA PHE A 159 -11.27 -5.67 5.77
C PHE A 159 -11.50 -5.71 7.28
N ALA A 160 -11.68 -4.51 7.85
CA ALA A 160 -12.03 -4.31 9.25
C ALA A 160 -13.44 -4.87 9.57
N GLU A 161 -13.68 -5.22 10.83
CA GLU A 161 -14.96 -5.78 11.29
C GLU A 161 -16.16 -4.87 10.97
N GLY A 162 -16.00 -3.55 11.10
CA GLY A 162 -17.06 -2.58 10.79
C GLY A 162 -17.45 -2.49 9.31
N CYS A 163 -16.65 -3.06 8.41
CA CYS A 163 -16.88 -3.04 6.96
C CYS A 163 -17.63 -4.30 6.47
N ALA A 164 -17.91 -5.28 7.35
CA ALA A 164 -18.54 -6.53 6.94
C ALA A 164 -19.93 -6.31 6.30
N PRO A 165 -20.27 -7.06 5.23
CA PRO A 165 -21.60 -7.06 4.65
C PRO A 165 -22.66 -7.51 5.67
N ASP A 166 -23.88 -7.00 5.51
CA ASP A 166 -25.07 -7.39 6.30
C ASP A 166 -26.29 -7.60 5.41
N GLU A 167 -27.49 -7.74 5.99
CA GLU A 167 -28.72 -7.99 5.28
C GLU A 167 -29.19 -6.86 4.35
N TYR A 168 -28.65 -5.65 4.51
CA TYR A 168 -28.95 -4.47 3.69
C TYR A 168 -27.91 -4.22 2.60
N THR A 169 -26.86 -5.05 2.54
CA THR A 169 -25.78 -4.87 1.58
C THR A 169 -26.21 -5.25 0.16
N HIS A 170 -26.09 -4.32 -0.78
CA HIS A 170 -26.39 -4.53 -2.19
C HIS A 170 -25.14 -4.77 -3.03
N GLU A 171 -24.07 -4.04 -2.72
CA GLU A 171 -22.80 -4.11 -3.42
C GLU A 171 -21.65 -4.27 -2.45
N VAL A 172 -20.68 -5.10 -2.82
CA VAL A 172 -19.48 -5.33 -2.03
C VAL A 172 -18.23 -4.94 -2.80
N LEU A 173 -17.31 -4.36 -2.06
CA LEU A 173 -15.94 -4.14 -2.49
C LEU A 173 -15.14 -5.41 -2.22
N THR A 174 -14.62 -6.02 -3.28
CA THR A 174 -13.70 -7.16 -3.19
C THR A 174 -12.25 -6.71 -3.42
N VAL A 175 -11.30 -7.44 -2.88
CA VAL A 175 -9.88 -7.13 -3.03
C VAL A 175 -9.11 -8.37 -3.48
N ARG A 176 -8.24 -8.19 -4.47
CA ARG A 176 -7.22 -9.15 -4.88
C ARG A 176 -5.85 -8.53 -4.70
N THR A 177 -4.91 -9.28 -4.16
CA THR A 177 -3.56 -8.83 -3.84
C THR A 177 -2.52 -9.78 -4.41
N GLU A 178 -1.44 -9.20 -4.97
CA GLU A 178 -0.28 -9.95 -5.48
C GLU A 178 1.00 -9.18 -5.10
N LYS A 179 2.08 -9.94 -4.84
CA LYS A 179 3.41 -9.38 -4.52
C LYS A 179 4.49 -10.13 -5.28
#